data_7d8a6f2e45b6d57abe8cb9c81637824d
#
_entry.id   7d8a6f2e45b6d57abe8cb9c81637824d
#
_cell.length_a   1.000
_cell.length_b   1.000
_cell.length_c   1.000
_cell.angle_alpha   90.00
_cell.angle_beta   90.00
_cell.angle_gamma   90.00
#
_symmetry.space_group_name_H-M   'P 1'
#
loop_
_entity.id
_entity.type
_entity.pdbx_description
1 polymer ?
#
loop_
_entity_poly.entity_id
_entity_poly.type
_entity_poly.pdbx_seq_one_letter_code
_entity_poly.pdbx_strand_id
1 'polypeptide(L)'
;MRRSGDAVVLRTDNAGHVVSRASVRRLQKDWVAPLRHTVKAYRTRVGPSLHSVYVRGSVAVGRAVPGASDIDTLAVVRDHVPLSIEWADDIARTVTRRWPYVAGVEVCLYPIGAVERTGRLAALIKTQCGCLYGTDLSARIRGFAPGIDLLFHAWDLPRDLAVARRALAPQNDAGAVGEICAWVMKRLVRSGFELVMAREGCYTRDLAACQRRFARHYPAEAPLMAEAVRLAVHGGNRGECLAVIDGLGEWLFDQICQEYGAARIAQLMAERARP
;
A
#
# COMPACT_ATOMS: atom_id res chain seq x y z
N MET A 1 21.26 -18.98 5.60
CA MET A 1 21.41 -17.55 5.24
C MET A 1 20.84 -17.32 3.85
N ARG A 2 19.58 -16.91 3.70
CA ARG A 2 19.03 -16.51 2.38
C ARG A 2 19.55 -15.11 2.09
N ARG A 3 20.15 -14.92 0.90
CA ARG A 3 20.58 -13.61 0.40
C ARG A 3 19.41 -12.64 0.51
N SER A 4 19.65 -11.46 1.06
CA SER A 4 18.71 -10.33 1.06
C SER A 4 18.16 -10.21 -0.35
N GLY A 5 16.88 -10.58 -0.55
CA GLY A 5 16.28 -10.60 -1.88
C GLY A 5 16.26 -9.19 -2.43
N ASP A 6 16.68 -9.05 -3.69
CA ASP A 6 16.69 -7.78 -4.40
C ASP A 6 15.38 -7.00 -4.19
N ALA A 7 15.49 -5.74 -3.80
CA ALA A 7 14.35 -4.85 -3.58
C ALA A 7 13.43 -4.83 -4.82
N VAL A 8 12.11 -4.90 -4.61
CA VAL A 8 11.17 -4.78 -5.72
C VAL A 8 11.09 -3.32 -6.15
N VAL A 9 11.86 -3.00 -7.18
CA VAL A 9 11.81 -1.70 -7.84
C VAL A 9 11.11 -1.87 -9.18
N LEU A 10 10.01 -1.14 -9.39
CA LEU A 10 9.30 -1.08 -10.66
C LEU A 10 9.99 -0.05 -11.54
N ARG A 11 10.51 -0.50 -12.67
CA ARG A 11 11.13 0.36 -13.69
C ARG A 11 10.04 0.96 -14.59
N THR A 12 10.41 1.95 -15.35
CA THR A 12 9.58 2.53 -16.41
C THR A 12 9.86 1.88 -17.75
N ASP A 13 8.86 1.90 -18.63
CA ASP A 13 9.00 1.59 -20.06
C ASP A 13 9.59 2.78 -20.84
N ASN A 14 9.69 2.65 -22.17
CA ASN A 14 10.24 3.69 -23.05
C ASN A 14 9.36 4.96 -23.09
N ALA A 15 8.10 4.88 -22.67
CA ALA A 15 7.21 6.03 -22.54
C ALA A 15 7.27 6.67 -21.13
N GLY A 16 8.15 6.18 -20.25
CA GLY A 16 8.30 6.66 -18.88
C GLY A 16 7.23 6.14 -17.91
N HIS A 17 6.42 5.17 -18.32
CA HIS A 17 5.36 4.62 -17.46
C HIS A 17 5.85 3.44 -16.62
N VAL A 18 5.41 3.40 -15.35
CA VAL A 18 5.76 2.30 -14.43
C VAL A 18 5.22 0.97 -14.94
N VAL A 19 6.11 -0.02 -15.06
CA VAL A 19 5.77 -1.38 -15.47
C VAL A 19 5.46 -2.24 -14.25
N SER A 20 4.24 -2.78 -14.20
CA SER A 20 3.81 -3.68 -13.12
C SER A 20 4.63 -4.97 -13.10
N ARG A 21 4.97 -5.42 -11.90
CA ARG A 21 5.50 -6.77 -11.64
C ARG A 21 4.45 -7.71 -11.04
N ALA A 22 3.26 -7.20 -10.72
CA ALA A 22 2.18 -8.02 -10.22
C ALA A 22 1.60 -8.89 -11.35
N SER A 23 1.47 -10.20 -11.12
CA SER A 23 0.94 -11.11 -12.11
C SER A 23 0.50 -12.43 -11.45
N VAL A 24 -0.63 -12.98 -11.91
CA VAL A 24 -1.09 -14.31 -11.49
C VAL A 24 -0.10 -15.42 -11.86
N ARG A 25 0.75 -15.21 -12.87
CA ARG A 25 1.80 -16.15 -13.27
C ARG A 25 2.97 -16.19 -12.27
N ARG A 26 3.08 -15.22 -11.36
CA ARG A 26 4.11 -15.13 -10.33
C ARG A 26 3.67 -15.68 -8.98
N LEU A 27 2.41 -16.06 -8.85
CA LEU A 27 1.88 -16.59 -7.60
C LEU A 27 2.65 -17.84 -7.17
N GLN A 28 3.13 -17.84 -5.93
CA GLN A 28 3.75 -19.01 -5.33
C GLN A 28 2.68 -20.08 -5.09
N LYS A 29 3.03 -21.36 -5.33
CA LYS A 29 2.11 -22.49 -5.32
C LYS A 29 1.23 -22.55 -4.05
N ASP A 30 1.85 -22.33 -2.90
CA ASP A 30 1.16 -22.43 -1.61
C ASP A 30 0.11 -21.32 -1.41
N TRP A 31 0.27 -20.18 -2.07
CA TRP A 31 -0.66 -19.03 -1.98
C TRP A 31 -1.87 -19.13 -2.91
N VAL A 32 -1.89 -20.10 -3.83
CA VAL A 32 -2.99 -20.26 -4.79
C VAL A 32 -4.28 -20.72 -4.10
N ALA A 33 -4.19 -21.66 -3.15
CA ALA A 33 -5.37 -22.21 -2.47
C ALA A 33 -6.08 -21.15 -1.59
N PRO A 34 -5.40 -20.40 -0.70
CA PRO A 34 -6.03 -19.32 0.06
C PRO A 34 -6.58 -18.20 -0.84
N LEU A 35 -5.89 -17.84 -1.94
CA LEU A 35 -6.41 -16.87 -2.91
C LEU A 35 -7.70 -17.35 -3.59
N ARG A 36 -7.77 -18.60 -4.01
CA ARG A 36 -9.00 -19.18 -4.59
C ARG A 36 -10.15 -19.15 -3.60
N HIS A 37 -9.88 -19.41 -2.33
CA HIS A 37 -10.89 -19.32 -1.26
C HIS A 37 -11.40 -17.88 -1.11
N THR A 38 -10.50 -16.89 -1.08
CA THR A 38 -10.86 -15.48 -1.01
C THR A 38 -11.68 -15.03 -2.23
N VAL A 39 -11.27 -15.41 -3.45
CA VAL A 39 -12.04 -15.12 -4.67
C VAL A 39 -13.43 -15.76 -4.64
N LYS A 40 -13.55 -17.01 -4.17
CA LYS A 40 -14.85 -17.66 -4.00
C LYS A 40 -15.75 -16.88 -3.05
N ALA A 41 -15.21 -16.36 -1.96
CA ALA A 41 -15.96 -15.56 -1.01
C ALA A 41 -16.48 -14.25 -1.65
N TYR A 42 -15.64 -13.49 -2.40
CA TYR A 42 -16.10 -12.36 -3.17
C TYR A 42 -17.27 -12.74 -4.11
N ARG A 43 -17.12 -13.81 -4.87
CA ARG A 43 -18.16 -14.27 -5.81
C ARG A 43 -19.47 -14.61 -5.10
N THR A 44 -19.41 -15.26 -3.94
CA THR A 44 -20.60 -15.65 -3.18
C THR A 44 -21.28 -14.43 -2.53
N ARG A 45 -20.49 -13.48 -2.00
CA ARG A 45 -21.03 -12.32 -1.24
C ARG A 45 -21.47 -11.18 -2.14
N VAL A 46 -20.79 -10.95 -3.24
CA VAL A 46 -21.08 -9.85 -4.19
C VAL A 46 -21.99 -10.31 -5.33
N GLY A 47 -21.93 -11.59 -5.69
CA GLY A 47 -22.80 -12.18 -6.73
C GLY A 47 -22.56 -11.60 -8.13
N PRO A 48 -23.65 -11.41 -8.92
CA PRO A 48 -23.56 -10.92 -10.31
C PRO A 48 -22.99 -9.51 -10.47
N SER A 49 -22.99 -8.73 -9.38
CA SER A 49 -22.43 -7.37 -9.38
C SER A 49 -20.91 -7.34 -9.31
N LEU A 50 -20.26 -8.48 -9.05
CA LEU A 50 -18.80 -8.57 -9.06
C LEU A 50 -18.28 -8.44 -10.50
N HIS A 51 -17.50 -7.38 -10.75
CA HIS A 51 -16.86 -7.17 -12.06
C HIS A 51 -15.51 -7.89 -12.14
N SER A 52 -14.61 -7.65 -11.18
CA SER A 52 -13.26 -8.24 -11.17
C SER A 52 -12.67 -8.27 -9.76
N VAL A 53 -11.72 -9.19 -9.53
CA VAL A 53 -10.97 -9.30 -8.28
C VAL A 53 -9.48 -9.26 -8.59
N TYR A 54 -8.74 -8.52 -7.80
CA TYR A 54 -7.30 -8.34 -7.94
C TYR A 54 -6.57 -8.73 -6.67
N VAL A 55 -5.34 -9.20 -6.83
CA VAL A 55 -4.35 -9.36 -5.76
C VAL A 55 -3.24 -8.35 -5.94
N ARG A 56 -2.73 -7.80 -4.82
CA ARG A 56 -1.60 -6.88 -4.78
C ARG A 56 -0.57 -7.32 -3.73
N GLY A 57 0.43 -6.50 -3.47
CA GLY A 57 1.41 -6.76 -2.41
C GLY A 57 2.41 -7.86 -2.74
N SER A 58 2.97 -8.48 -1.70
CA SER A 58 4.02 -9.49 -1.80
C SER A 58 3.57 -10.74 -2.55
N VAL A 59 2.32 -11.12 -2.38
CA VAL A 59 1.72 -12.29 -3.03
C VAL A 59 1.65 -12.09 -4.54
N ALA A 60 1.21 -10.92 -5.01
CA ALA A 60 1.06 -10.61 -6.44
C ALA A 60 2.39 -10.60 -7.20
N VAL A 61 3.50 -10.32 -6.52
CA VAL A 61 4.86 -10.29 -7.11
C VAL A 61 5.66 -11.56 -6.86
N GLY A 62 5.05 -12.58 -6.24
CA GLY A 62 5.68 -13.88 -5.96
C GLY A 62 6.77 -13.83 -4.88
N ARG A 63 6.60 -12.97 -3.88
CA ARG A 63 7.57 -12.75 -2.79
C ARG A 63 6.93 -12.84 -1.40
N ALA A 64 5.81 -13.52 -1.30
CA ALA A 64 5.16 -13.75 -0.03
C ALA A 64 6.02 -14.64 0.88
N VAL A 65 6.09 -14.26 2.16
CA VAL A 65 6.83 -14.96 3.20
C VAL A 65 5.84 -15.59 4.16
N PRO A 66 5.86 -16.91 4.34
CA PRO A 66 5.02 -17.60 5.31
C PRO A 66 5.16 -17.01 6.73
N GLY A 67 4.04 -16.78 7.40
CA GLY A 67 3.98 -16.21 8.74
C GLY A 67 4.16 -14.69 8.82
N ALA A 68 4.51 -14.02 7.71
CA ALA A 68 4.76 -12.58 7.69
C ALA A 68 3.97 -11.83 6.61
N SER A 69 3.54 -12.50 5.53
CA SER A 69 2.78 -11.88 4.44
C SER A 69 1.29 -12.11 4.61
N ASP A 70 0.55 -11.07 4.38
CA ASP A 70 -0.90 -11.03 4.19
C ASP A 70 -1.31 -11.24 2.73
N ILE A 71 -2.59 -11.46 2.52
CA ILE A 71 -3.23 -11.49 1.21
C ILE A 71 -3.98 -10.18 1.02
N ASP A 72 -3.38 -9.27 0.29
CA ASP A 72 -4.01 -7.99 -0.08
C ASP A 72 -4.90 -8.19 -1.31
N THR A 73 -6.21 -8.02 -1.18
CA THR A 73 -7.14 -8.10 -2.31
C THR A 73 -8.01 -6.85 -2.43
N LEU A 74 -8.42 -6.57 -3.64
CA LEU A 74 -9.48 -5.63 -3.93
C LEU A 74 -10.40 -6.19 -5.02
N ALA A 75 -11.68 -5.85 -4.93
CA ALA A 75 -12.63 -6.14 -5.98
C ALA A 75 -13.25 -4.87 -6.53
N VAL A 76 -13.48 -4.89 -7.84
CA VAL A 76 -14.29 -3.88 -8.52
C VAL A 76 -15.69 -4.45 -8.70
N VAL A 77 -16.68 -3.67 -8.32
CA VAL A 77 -18.10 -4.03 -8.43
C VAL A 77 -18.81 -3.04 -9.34
N ARG A 78 -19.94 -3.47 -9.92
CA ARG A 78 -20.80 -2.57 -10.70
C ARG A 78 -21.31 -1.44 -9.81
N ASP A 79 -21.53 -0.27 -10.36
CA ASP A 79 -22.10 0.87 -9.63
C ASP A 79 -23.47 0.50 -9.03
N HIS A 80 -23.86 1.23 -7.99
CA HIS A 80 -25.13 1.05 -7.25
C HIS A 80 -25.25 -0.20 -6.36
N VAL A 81 -24.13 -0.85 -6.04
CA VAL A 81 -24.09 -1.94 -5.07
C VAL A 81 -23.70 -1.39 -3.69
N PRO A 82 -24.41 -1.76 -2.60
CA PRO A 82 -23.95 -1.45 -1.25
C PRO A 82 -22.55 -2.01 -0.99
N LEU A 83 -21.62 -1.16 -0.58
CA LEU A 83 -20.21 -1.54 -0.34
C LEU A 83 -20.02 -2.03 1.11
N SER A 84 -20.87 -2.94 1.61
CA SER A 84 -20.63 -3.56 2.91
C SER A 84 -19.54 -4.61 2.81
N ILE A 85 -18.56 -4.55 3.73
CA ILE A 85 -17.48 -5.52 3.91
C ILE A 85 -17.50 -6.16 5.28
N GLU A 86 -18.63 -6.18 5.99
CA GLU A 86 -18.79 -6.82 7.31
C GLU A 86 -18.35 -8.30 7.31
N TRP A 87 -18.46 -8.95 6.16
CA TRP A 87 -18.00 -10.32 5.93
C TRP A 87 -16.47 -10.46 5.74
N ALA A 88 -15.74 -9.35 5.63
CA ALA A 88 -14.28 -9.38 5.41
C ALA A 88 -13.56 -10.06 6.56
N ASP A 89 -13.95 -9.78 7.81
CA ASP A 89 -13.37 -10.38 9.00
C ASP A 89 -13.63 -11.90 9.06
N ASP A 90 -14.79 -12.36 8.59
CA ASP A 90 -15.10 -13.80 8.49
C ASP A 90 -14.17 -14.51 7.53
N ILE A 91 -13.85 -13.86 6.40
CA ILE A 91 -12.90 -14.41 5.44
C ILE A 91 -11.50 -14.43 6.03
N ALA A 92 -11.06 -13.32 6.63
CA ALA A 92 -9.74 -13.24 7.24
C ALA A 92 -9.57 -14.35 8.29
N ARG A 93 -10.52 -14.51 9.22
CA ARG A 93 -10.52 -15.58 10.22
C ARG A 93 -10.53 -16.98 9.60
N THR A 94 -11.31 -17.20 8.55
CA THR A 94 -11.41 -18.51 7.91
C THR A 94 -10.11 -18.87 7.20
N VAL A 95 -9.52 -17.91 6.48
CA VAL A 95 -8.26 -18.11 5.74
C VAL A 95 -7.10 -18.34 6.70
N THR A 96 -6.92 -17.49 7.70
CA THR A 96 -5.80 -17.59 8.64
C THR A 96 -5.88 -18.87 9.49
N ARG A 97 -7.08 -19.31 9.88
CA ARG A 97 -7.28 -20.58 10.56
C ARG A 97 -6.93 -21.78 9.69
N ARG A 98 -7.31 -21.75 8.40
CA ARG A 98 -7.10 -22.88 7.47
C ARG A 98 -5.67 -22.92 6.92
N TRP A 99 -5.05 -21.77 6.77
CA TRP A 99 -3.67 -21.59 6.30
C TRP A 99 -2.88 -20.70 7.27
N PRO A 100 -2.39 -21.26 8.39
CA PRO A 100 -1.75 -20.48 9.47
C PRO A 100 -0.50 -19.70 9.06
N TYR A 101 0.06 -19.98 7.89
CA TYR A 101 1.16 -19.22 7.32
C TYR A 101 0.73 -17.90 6.66
N VAL A 102 -0.57 -17.67 6.46
CA VAL A 102 -1.12 -16.39 5.98
C VAL A 102 -1.31 -15.48 7.18
N ALA A 103 -0.59 -14.34 7.22
CA ALA A 103 -0.64 -13.43 8.35
C ALA A 103 -1.99 -12.69 8.47
N GLY A 104 -2.66 -12.45 7.35
CA GLY A 104 -3.95 -11.77 7.29
C GLY A 104 -4.54 -11.73 5.89
N VAL A 105 -5.78 -11.25 5.78
CA VAL A 105 -6.44 -10.99 4.49
C VAL A 105 -7.05 -9.60 4.52
N GLU A 106 -6.64 -8.76 3.58
CA GLU A 106 -7.28 -7.46 3.33
C GLU A 106 -8.32 -7.62 2.23
N VAL A 107 -9.52 -7.12 2.48
CA VAL A 107 -10.66 -7.12 1.57
C VAL A 107 -11.10 -5.69 1.33
N CYS A 108 -11.08 -5.25 0.06
CA CYS A 108 -11.60 -3.93 -0.32
C CYS A 108 -12.60 -4.08 -1.46
N LEU A 109 -13.64 -3.25 -1.47
CA LEU A 109 -14.61 -3.12 -2.55
C LEU A 109 -14.58 -1.70 -3.11
N TYR A 110 -14.58 -1.58 -4.43
CA TYR A 110 -14.65 -0.29 -5.12
C TYR A 110 -15.69 -0.35 -6.26
N PRO A 111 -16.57 0.65 -6.41
CA PRO A 111 -17.44 0.72 -7.56
C PRO A 111 -16.62 1.00 -8.83
N ILE A 112 -17.08 0.49 -9.97
CA ILE A 112 -16.33 0.62 -11.24
C ILE A 112 -16.12 2.09 -11.61
N GLY A 113 -17.09 2.96 -11.36
CA GLY A 113 -16.95 4.40 -11.56
C GLY A 113 -15.85 5.05 -10.72
N ALA A 114 -15.43 4.45 -9.59
CA ALA A 114 -14.29 4.94 -8.84
C ALA A 114 -12.96 4.74 -9.58
N VAL A 115 -12.85 3.71 -10.43
CA VAL A 115 -11.65 3.49 -11.27
C VAL A 115 -11.50 4.61 -12.31
N GLU A 116 -12.61 5.11 -12.82
CA GLU A 116 -12.63 6.19 -13.81
C GLU A 116 -12.43 7.56 -13.17
N ARG A 117 -13.04 7.78 -12.01
CA ARG A 117 -12.99 9.08 -11.30
C ARG A 117 -11.68 9.32 -10.56
N THR A 118 -11.06 8.28 -10.00
CA THR A 118 -9.86 8.46 -9.18
C THR A 118 -8.61 7.91 -9.88
N GLY A 119 -7.74 8.81 -10.33
CA GLY A 119 -6.46 8.42 -10.95
C GLY A 119 -5.66 7.43 -10.09
N ARG A 120 -5.76 7.50 -8.76
CA ARG A 120 -5.04 6.62 -7.82
C ARG A 120 -5.51 5.17 -7.84
N LEU A 121 -6.82 4.90 -7.88
CA LEU A 121 -7.31 3.53 -7.97
C LEU A 121 -6.94 2.91 -9.31
N ALA A 122 -7.08 3.66 -10.40
CA ALA A 122 -6.62 3.26 -11.72
C ALA A 122 -5.10 2.98 -11.70
N ALA A 123 -4.31 3.89 -11.11
CA ALA A 123 -2.86 3.72 -10.98
C ALA A 123 -2.48 2.49 -10.15
N LEU A 124 -3.19 2.24 -9.03
CA LEU A 124 -3.00 1.04 -8.20
C LEU A 124 -3.26 -0.24 -8.99
N ILE A 125 -4.41 -0.32 -9.69
CA ILE A 125 -4.75 -1.48 -10.53
C ILE A 125 -3.70 -1.67 -11.62
N LYS A 126 -3.32 -0.60 -12.34
CA LYS A 126 -2.37 -0.66 -13.45
C LYS A 126 -0.97 -1.08 -13.03
N THR A 127 -0.49 -0.57 -11.88
CA THR A 127 0.95 -0.68 -11.55
C THR A 127 1.25 -1.72 -10.48
N GLN A 128 0.25 -2.16 -9.66
CA GLN A 128 0.51 -2.99 -8.49
C GLN A 128 -0.39 -4.22 -8.36
N CYS A 129 -1.39 -4.40 -9.23
CA CYS A 129 -2.35 -5.49 -9.11
C CYS A 129 -2.22 -6.54 -10.21
N GLY A 130 -2.54 -7.80 -9.86
CA GLY A 130 -2.76 -8.90 -10.81
C GLY A 130 -4.22 -9.34 -10.75
N CYS A 131 -4.87 -9.47 -11.91
CA CYS A 131 -6.28 -9.87 -12.00
C CYS A 131 -6.45 -11.36 -11.71
N LEU A 132 -7.26 -11.70 -10.69
CA LEU A 132 -7.57 -13.07 -10.28
C LEU A 132 -8.88 -13.60 -10.89
N TYR A 133 -9.83 -12.70 -11.13
CA TYR A 133 -11.16 -13.04 -11.61
C TYR A 133 -11.80 -11.90 -12.38
N GLY A 134 -12.63 -12.22 -13.38
CA GLY A 134 -13.39 -11.27 -14.19
C GLY A 134 -12.56 -10.57 -15.28
N THR A 135 -13.04 -9.45 -15.75
CA THR A 135 -12.37 -8.66 -16.81
C THR A 135 -11.26 -7.81 -16.22
N ASP A 136 -10.04 -7.96 -16.72
CA ASP A 136 -8.91 -7.14 -16.29
C ASP A 136 -9.00 -5.71 -16.85
N LEU A 137 -9.25 -4.77 -15.95
CA LEU A 137 -9.33 -3.34 -16.29
C LEU A 137 -7.96 -2.74 -16.64
N SER A 138 -6.86 -3.36 -16.19
CA SER A 138 -5.51 -2.81 -16.40
C SER A 138 -5.16 -2.60 -17.87
N ALA A 139 -5.75 -3.40 -18.77
CA ALA A 139 -5.54 -3.27 -20.22
C ALA A 139 -6.12 -1.96 -20.80
N ARG A 140 -7.18 -1.41 -20.17
CA ARG A 140 -7.87 -0.19 -20.61
C ARG A 140 -7.39 1.06 -19.89
N ILE A 141 -6.66 0.91 -18.79
CA ILE A 141 -6.12 2.02 -18.00
C ILE A 141 -4.82 2.51 -18.66
N ARG A 142 -4.70 3.84 -18.79
CA ARG A 142 -3.47 4.49 -19.29
C ARG A 142 -2.24 4.12 -18.46
N GLY A 143 -1.04 4.34 -19.00
CA GLY A 143 0.20 4.30 -18.25
C GLY A 143 0.32 5.46 -17.25
N PHE A 144 1.11 5.26 -16.19
CA PHE A 144 1.39 6.27 -15.17
C PHE A 144 2.91 6.41 -15.01
N ALA A 145 3.40 7.64 -15.14
CA ALA A 145 4.76 7.98 -14.77
C ALA A 145 4.92 8.08 -13.24
N PRO A 146 6.13 7.86 -12.69
CA PRO A 146 6.43 8.19 -11.31
C PRO A 146 6.11 9.66 -11.03
N GLY A 147 5.20 9.91 -10.09
CA GLY A 147 4.71 11.27 -9.81
C GLY A 147 3.37 11.27 -9.07
N ILE A 148 2.63 12.35 -9.18
CA ILE A 148 1.45 12.66 -8.36
C ILE A 148 0.37 11.57 -8.38
N ASP A 149 0.14 10.91 -9.51
CA ASP A 149 -0.85 9.82 -9.62
C ASP A 149 -0.45 8.57 -8.81
N LEU A 150 0.81 8.45 -8.40
CA LEU A 150 1.36 7.33 -7.62
C LEU A 150 1.62 7.70 -6.16
N LEU A 151 1.10 8.82 -5.67
CA LEU A 151 1.11 9.18 -4.25
C LEU A 151 0.09 8.32 -3.50
N PHE A 152 0.49 7.14 -3.02
CA PHE A 152 -0.42 6.25 -2.27
C PHE A 152 -0.38 6.51 -0.76
N HIS A 153 0.67 7.18 -0.24
CA HIS A 153 0.90 7.45 1.17
C HIS A 153 1.06 8.94 1.44
N ALA A 154 1.87 9.64 0.64
CA ALA A 154 2.30 11.00 0.89
C ALA A 154 1.15 12.03 0.98
N TRP A 155 0.13 11.89 0.16
CA TRP A 155 -1.00 12.82 0.11
C TRP A 155 -1.86 12.83 1.39
N ASP A 156 -1.88 11.75 2.17
CA ASP A 156 -2.70 11.58 3.39
C ASP A 156 -1.82 11.50 4.65
N LEU A 157 -0.53 11.81 4.52
CA LEU A 157 0.44 11.71 5.60
C LEU A 157 0.02 12.44 6.88
N PRO A 158 -0.49 13.69 6.86
CA PRO A 158 -0.89 14.39 8.09
C PRO A 158 -1.97 13.63 8.87
N ARG A 159 -2.93 13.02 8.18
CA ARG A 159 -3.96 12.21 8.81
C ARG A 159 -3.38 10.94 9.44
N ASP A 160 -2.51 10.22 8.72
CA ASP A 160 -1.88 9.02 9.23
C ASP A 160 -1.06 9.33 10.50
N LEU A 161 -0.33 10.46 10.54
CA LEU A 161 0.41 10.92 11.71
C LEU A 161 -0.53 11.27 12.87
N ALA A 162 -1.63 11.98 12.60
CA ALA A 162 -2.62 12.33 13.62
C ALA A 162 -3.32 11.08 14.20
N VAL A 163 -3.61 10.08 13.37
CA VAL A 163 -4.16 8.78 13.80
C VAL A 163 -3.15 8.06 14.70
N ALA A 164 -1.88 8.01 14.30
CA ALA A 164 -0.83 7.37 15.09
C ALA A 164 -0.65 8.04 16.46
N ARG A 165 -0.56 9.38 16.51
CA ARG A 165 -0.44 10.13 17.78
C ARG A 165 -1.61 9.83 18.72
N ARG A 166 -2.86 9.85 18.20
CA ARG A 166 -4.04 9.53 19.01
C ARG A 166 -4.07 8.09 19.50
N ALA A 167 -3.66 7.14 18.68
CA ALA A 167 -3.63 5.73 19.05
C ALA A 167 -2.52 5.41 20.06
N LEU A 168 -1.39 6.10 20.00
CA LEU A 168 -0.27 5.94 20.92
C LEU A 168 -0.53 6.58 22.29
N ALA A 169 -1.30 7.67 22.37
CA ALA A 169 -1.49 8.43 23.61
C ALA A 169 -2.01 7.59 24.80
N PRO A 170 -3.10 6.80 24.67
CA PRO A 170 -3.64 5.99 25.77
C PRO A 170 -2.97 4.61 25.87
N GLN A 171 -2.13 4.21 24.90
CA GLN A 171 -1.70 2.81 24.76
C GLN A 171 -0.56 2.47 25.73
N ASN A 172 -0.76 1.46 26.56
CA ASN A 172 0.24 0.93 27.49
C ASN A 172 0.71 -0.50 27.14
N ASP A 173 0.00 -1.20 26.25
CA ASP A 173 0.44 -2.50 25.74
C ASP A 173 1.58 -2.32 24.75
N ALA A 174 2.73 -2.93 25.04
CA ALA A 174 3.94 -2.83 24.21
C ALA A 174 3.73 -3.45 22.82
N GLY A 175 2.91 -4.50 22.71
CA GLY A 175 2.58 -5.13 21.43
C GLY A 175 1.81 -4.18 20.54
N ALA A 176 0.73 -3.58 21.04
CA ALA A 176 -0.07 -2.62 20.30
C ALA A 176 0.72 -1.34 19.95
N VAL A 177 1.59 -0.86 20.85
CA VAL A 177 2.53 0.25 20.55
C VAL A 177 3.43 -0.13 19.39
N GLY A 178 3.99 -1.35 19.39
CA GLY A 178 4.85 -1.85 18.32
C GLY A 178 4.12 -1.92 16.96
N GLU A 179 2.88 -2.37 16.92
CA GLU A 179 2.06 -2.43 15.71
C GLU A 179 1.77 -1.04 15.12
N ILE A 180 1.34 -0.10 15.99
CA ILE A 180 1.08 1.30 15.58
C ILE A 180 2.37 1.93 15.04
N CYS A 181 3.48 1.75 15.76
CA CYS A 181 4.79 2.24 15.36
C CYS A 181 5.19 1.67 13.98
N ALA A 182 5.14 0.36 13.81
CA ALA A 182 5.49 -0.28 12.54
C ALA A 182 4.60 0.22 11.38
N TRP A 183 3.31 0.44 11.62
CA TRP A 183 2.39 0.96 10.63
C TRP A 183 2.74 2.38 10.19
N VAL A 184 2.87 3.33 11.13
CA VAL A 184 3.12 4.74 10.79
C VAL A 184 4.52 4.95 10.22
N MET A 185 5.53 4.22 10.70
CA MET A 185 6.89 4.29 10.15
C MET A 185 6.94 3.80 8.70
N LYS A 186 6.20 2.74 8.34
CA LYS A 186 6.04 2.32 6.94
C LYS A 186 5.40 3.41 6.07
N ARG A 187 4.46 4.20 6.64
CA ARG A 187 3.85 5.35 5.94
C ARG A 187 4.89 6.43 5.69
N LEU A 188 5.62 6.86 6.72
CA LEU A 188 6.68 7.87 6.61
C LEU A 188 7.74 7.49 5.57
N VAL A 189 8.29 6.28 5.66
CA VAL A 189 9.33 5.82 4.74
C VAL A 189 8.86 5.80 3.29
N ARG A 190 7.64 5.35 3.03
CA ARG A 190 7.08 5.32 1.68
C ARG A 190 6.73 6.71 1.18
N SER A 191 6.22 7.59 2.03
CA SER A 191 5.99 9.01 1.68
C SER A 191 7.29 9.72 1.33
N GLY A 192 8.37 9.45 2.07
CA GLY A 192 9.69 9.98 1.75
C GLY A 192 10.20 9.54 0.37
N PHE A 193 9.96 8.29 -0.02
CA PHE A 193 10.26 7.85 -1.38
C PHE A 193 9.32 8.49 -2.42
N GLU A 194 8.03 8.58 -2.12
CA GLU A 194 7.05 9.22 -3.02
C GLU A 194 7.39 10.69 -3.30
N LEU A 195 8.05 11.39 -2.38
CA LEU A 195 8.60 12.73 -2.59
C LEU A 195 9.66 12.77 -3.72
N VAL A 196 10.49 11.74 -3.83
CA VAL A 196 11.63 11.72 -4.76
C VAL A 196 11.42 10.81 -5.97
N MET A 197 10.32 10.07 -6.06
CA MET A 197 10.13 9.02 -7.08
C MET A 197 10.16 9.55 -8.51
N ALA A 198 9.71 10.77 -8.76
CA ALA A 198 9.78 11.39 -10.09
C ALA A 198 11.23 11.60 -10.53
N ARG A 199 12.09 12.07 -9.63
CA ARG A 199 13.54 12.25 -9.86
C ARG A 199 14.27 10.93 -10.01
N GLU A 200 13.82 9.87 -9.30
CA GLU A 200 14.39 8.52 -9.38
C GLU A 200 13.90 7.72 -10.61
N GLY A 201 12.87 8.18 -11.32
CA GLY A 201 12.33 7.55 -12.52
C GLY A 201 11.83 6.11 -12.30
N CYS A 202 11.38 5.76 -11.09
CA CYS A 202 10.94 4.43 -10.73
C CYS A 202 9.91 4.45 -9.60
N TYR A 203 9.31 3.29 -9.29
CA TYR A 203 8.43 3.13 -8.14
C TYR A 203 8.86 1.94 -7.27
N THR A 204 8.80 2.08 -5.95
CA THR A 204 9.06 0.99 -5.01
C THR A 204 8.26 1.17 -3.71
N ARG A 205 7.99 0.05 -3.02
CA ARG A 205 7.44 -0.01 -1.65
C ARG A 205 8.39 -0.71 -0.67
N ASP A 206 9.54 -1.18 -1.17
CA ASP A 206 10.57 -1.78 -0.33
C ASP A 206 11.22 -0.72 0.55
N LEU A 207 11.14 -0.90 1.87
CA LEU A 207 11.53 0.13 2.83
C LEU A 207 13.02 0.52 2.71
N ALA A 208 13.90 -0.45 2.55
CA ALA A 208 15.32 -0.17 2.40
C ALA A 208 15.62 0.55 1.08
N ALA A 209 14.91 0.20 0.00
CA ALA A 209 15.04 0.90 -1.27
C ALA A 209 14.46 2.33 -1.21
N CYS A 210 13.35 2.53 -0.50
CA CYS A 210 12.77 3.86 -0.25
C CYS A 210 13.78 4.75 0.48
N GLN A 211 14.31 4.27 1.62
CA GLN A 211 15.26 5.00 2.44
C GLN A 211 16.53 5.36 1.67
N ARG A 212 17.15 4.42 0.96
CA ARG A 212 18.38 4.70 0.19
C ARG A 212 18.18 5.75 -0.89
N ARG A 213 17.02 5.77 -1.56
CA ARG A 213 16.71 6.76 -2.60
C ARG A 213 16.42 8.13 -1.99
N PHE A 214 15.63 8.18 -0.93
CA PHE A 214 15.37 9.40 -0.19
C PHE A 214 16.67 10.06 0.29
N ALA A 215 17.58 9.29 0.90
CA ALA A 215 18.84 9.78 1.45
C ALA A 215 19.78 10.43 0.42
N ARG A 216 19.66 10.11 -0.85
CA ARG A 216 20.45 10.75 -1.93
C ARG A 216 20.03 12.20 -2.16
N HIS A 217 18.76 12.52 -1.94
CA HIS A 217 18.19 13.83 -2.19
C HIS A 217 18.10 14.68 -0.91
N TYR A 218 17.99 14.01 0.24
CA TYR A 218 17.82 14.64 1.55
C TYR A 218 18.79 14.01 2.58
N PRO A 219 20.09 14.31 2.46
CA PRO A 219 21.10 13.69 3.33
C PRO A 219 21.00 14.15 4.79
N ALA A 220 20.48 15.36 5.07
CA ALA A 220 20.29 15.85 6.42
C ALA A 220 19.22 15.06 7.18
N GLU A 221 18.15 14.67 6.52
CA GLU A 221 17.03 13.91 7.09
C GLU A 221 17.23 12.37 7.00
N ALA A 222 18.28 11.95 6.32
CA ALA A 222 18.58 10.53 6.14
C ALA A 222 18.72 9.73 7.44
N PRO A 223 19.29 10.27 8.54
CA PRO A 223 19.35 9.56 9.83
C PRO A 223 17.96 9.26 10.40
N LEU A 224 17.04 10.24 10.42
CA LEU A 224 15.66 10.04 10.89
C LEU A 224 14.89 9.06 9.99
N MET A 225 15.11 9.12 8.68
CA MET A 225 14.52 8.15 7.75
C MET A 225 15.05 6.73 7.97
N ALA A 226 16.33 6.58 8.31
CA ALA A 226 16.91 5.28 8.65
C ALA A 226 16.32 4.74 9.97
N GLU A 227 16.12 5.61 10.95
CA GLU A 227 15.45 5.26 12.21
C GLU A 227 14.00 4.84 11.98
N ALA A 228 13.26 5.53 11.10
CA ALA A 228 11.92 5.12 10.70
C ALA A 228 11.91 3.70 10.09
N VAL A 229 12.91 3.34 9.27
CA VAL A 229 13.04 1.97 8.74
C VAL A 229 13.33 0.97 9.86
N ARG A 230 14.23 1.27 10.80
CA ARG A 230 14.52 0.40 11.94
C ARG A 230 13.25 0.11 12.74
N LEU A 231 12.49 1.15 13.09
CA LEU A 231 11.25 1.05 13.85
C LEU A 231 10.15 0.30 13.07
N ALA A 232 10.08 0.48 11.76
CA ALA A 232 9.13 -0.23 10.90
C ALA A 232 9.36 -1.73 10.84
N VAL A 233 10.59 -2.19 11.02
CA VAL A 233 11.02 -3.60 10.88
C VAL A 233 11.13 -4.30 12.22
N HIS A 234 11.70 -3.63 13.20
CA HIS A 234 12.05 -4.23 14.50
C HIS A 234 11.12 -3.77 15.65
N GLY A 235 10.20 -2.84 15.34
CA GLY A 235 9.40 -2.20 16.37
C GLY A 235 10.19 -1.17 17.17
N GLY A 236 9.52 -0.55 18.16
CA GLY A 236 10.09 0.42 19.06
C GLY A 236 9.09 0.83 20.13
N ASN A 237 9.52 1.68 21.04
CA ASN A 237 8.66 2.24 22.07
C ASN A 237 7.95 3.53 21.57
N ARG A 238 6.99 4.01 22.40
CA ARG A 238 6.22 5.23 22.12
C ARG A 238 7.10 6.45 21.89
N GLY A 239 8.12 6.66 22.74
CA GLY A 239 9.00 7.83 22.66
C GLY A 239 9.80 7.86 21.38
N GLU A 240 10.39 6.74 20.98
CA GLU A 240 11.11 6.62 19.70
C GLU A 240 10.18 6.90 18.51
N CYS A 241 8.97 6.35 18.54
CA CYS A 241 7.99 6.57 17.48
C CYS A 241 7.59 8.04 17.34
N LEU A 242 7.26 8.70 18.46
CA LEU A 242 6.88 10.12 18.47
C LEU A 242 8.05 11.01 18.06
N ALA A 243 9.28 10.73 18.50
CA ALA A 243 10.45 11.50 18.10
C ALA A 243 10.66 11.52 16.57
N VAL A 244 10.46 10.39 15.89
CA VAL A 244 10.53 10.33 14.41
C VAL A 244 9.35 11.06 13.77
N ILE A 245 8.13 10.91 14.29
CA ILE A 245 6.94 11.61 13.79
C ILE A 245 7.14 13.12 13.89
N ASP A 246 7.64 13.61 15.03
CA ASP A 246 7.81 15.04 15.29
C ASP A 246 9.00 15.65 14.52
N GLY A 247 10.08 14.87 14.38
CA GLY A 247 11.27 15.33 13.67
C GLY A 247 11.20 15.27 12.15
N LEU A 248 10.32 14.43 11.58
CA LEU A 248 10.27 14.21 10.13
C LEU A 248 8.90 14.47 9.50
N GLY A 249 7.82 14.31 10.27
CA GLY A 249 6.48 14.21 9.67
C GLY A 249 5.99 15.50 9.00
N GLU A 250 6.04 16.64 9.70
CA GLU A 250 5.60 17.93 9.18
C GLU A 250 6.50 18.40 8.04
N TRP A 251 7.82 18.37 8.27
CA TRP A 251 8.80 18.72 7.26
C TRP A 251 8.58 17.94 5.96
N LEU A 252 8.39 16.62 6.08
CA LEU A 252 8.17 15.75 4.91
C LEU A 252 6.91 16.14 4.13
N PHE A 253 5.83 16.45 4.83
CA PHE A 253 4.58 16.86 4.18
C PHE A 253 4.73 18.22 3.49
N ASP A 254 5.44 19.17 4.09
CA ASP A 254 5.75 20.47 3.48
C ASP A 254 6.56 20.29 2.20
N GLN A 255 7.57 19.42 2.19
CA GLN A 255 8.33 19.10 0.98
C GLN A 255 7.45 18.46 -0.11
N ILE A 256 6.51 17.58 0.26
CA ILE A 256 5.55 16.99 -0.68
C ILE A 256 4.65 18.07 -1.29
N CYS A 257 4.17 19.01 -0.47
CA CYS A 257 3.37 20.14 -0.94
C CYS A 257 4.16 21.07 -1.88
N GLN A 258 5.44 21.26 -1.63
CA GLN A 258 6.33 22.05 -2.50
C GLN A 258 6.59 21.33 -3.84
N GLU A 259 6.86 20.01 -3.81
CA GLU A 259 7.17 19.22 -5.01
C GLU A 259 5.95 19.07 -5.94
N TYR A 260 4.78 18.79 -5.39
CA TYR A 260 3.57 18.45 -6.17
C TYR A 260 2.52 19.55 -6.23
N GLY A 261 2.73 20.67 -5.52
CA GLY A 261 1.79 21.79 -5.40
C GLY A 261 0.74 21.59 -4.32
N ALA A 262 0.71 22.49 -3.33
CA ALA A 262 -0.19 22.42 -2.18
C ALA A 262 -1.68 22.34 -2.57
N ALA A 263 -2.12 23.10 -3.58
CA ALA A 263 -3.49 23.08 -4.06
C ALA A 263 -3.87 21.71 -4.64
N ARG A 264 -2.94 21.05 -5.35
CA ARG A 264 -3.16 19.72 -5.92
C ARG A 264 -3.24 18.64 -4.85
N ILE A 265 -2.38 18.71 -3.85
CA ILE A 265 -2.44 17.81 -2.68
C ILE A 265 -3.76 17.99 -1.92
N ALA A 266 -4.17 19.24 -1.67
CA ALA A 266 -5.46 19.53 -1.03
C ALA A 266 -6.67 18.96 -1.82
N GLN A 267 -6.63 19.04 -3.16
CA GLN A 267 -7.65 18.41 -4.00
C GLN A 267 -7.69 16.90 -3.81
N LEU A 268 -6.54 16.20 -3.78
CA LEU A 268 -6.48 14.76 -3.54
C LEU A 268 -7.03 14.37 -2.16
N MET A 269 -6.77 15.19 -1.14
CA MET A 269 -7.34 14.99 0.20
C MET A 269 -8.86 15.15 0.21
N ALA A 270 -9.39 16.15 -0.50
CA ALA A 270 -10.82 16.41 -0.60
C ALA A 270 -11.58 15.32 -1.38
N GLU A 271 -10.97 14.73 -2.42
CA GLU A 271 -11.55 13.62 -3.18
C GLU A 271 -11.82 12.37 -2.32
N ARG A 272 -11.01 12.14 -1.28
CA ARG A 272 -11.23 11.04 -0.34
C ARG A 272 -12.43 11.26 0.59
N ALA A 273 -12.69 12.50 0.95
CA ALA A 273 -13.77 12.84 1.89
C ALA A 273 -15.17 12.73 1.27
N ARG A 274 -15.24 12.52 -0.05
CA ARG A 274 -16.53 12.30 -0.75
C ARG A 274 -16.94 10.84 -0.59
N PRO A 275 -18.16 10.59 -0.10
CA PRO A 275 -18.72 9.24 0.12
C PRO A 275 -18.85 8.43 -1.16
#